data_742b1fc1a57bfa740d47772062aff69a
#
_entry.id   742b1fc1a57bfa740d47772062aff69a
#
_cell.length_a   1.000
_cell.length_b   1.000
_cell.length_c   1.000
_cell.angle_alpha   90.00
_cell.angle_beta   90.00
_cell.angle_gamma   90.00
#
_symmetry.space_group_name_H-M   'P 1'
#
loop_
_entity.id
_entity.type
_entity.pdbx_description
1 polymer ?
#
loop_
_entity_poly.entity_id
_entity_poly.type
_entity_poly.pdbx_seq_one_letter_code
_entity_poly.pdbx_strand_id
1 'polypeptide(L)'
;MKILIYGAGVVGCELAHILSRAGRHVTVLACGEWKESLEKNGLVIRHPLQLCTTVDRVNVIGALPKHEIFDLIFVVIQYGQLQEVLPDVGKNRSRHVVLVGNDPDAEGAVRILSGMDPRKEIAFGFQNTGGRREGGKVVGIHAGLGMTVGACRGHLSTEF
;
A
#
# COMPACT_ATOMS: atom_id res chain seq x y z
N MET A 1 0.62 4.48 -14.87
CA MET A 1 0.89 3.37 -13.95
C MET A 1 -0.32 3.21 -13.04
N LYS A 2 -0.85 2.00 -12.96
CA LYS A 2 -1.98 1.59 -12.12
C LYS A 2 -1.47 0.90 -10.87
N ILE A 3 -1.66 1.52 -9.72
CA ILE A 3 -1.09 1.09 -8.45
C ILE A 3 -2.20 0.69 -7.48
N LEU A 4 -2.02 -0.45 -6.82
CA LEU A 4 -2.86 -0.87 -5.70
C LEU A 4 -2.11 -0.64 -4.39
N ILE A 5 -2.78 0.00 -3.44
CA ILE A 5 -2.39 0.04 -2.04
C ILE A 5 -3.30 -0.94 -1.28
N TYR A 6 -2.77 -2.10 -0.96
CA TYR A 6 -3.46 -3.10 -0.16
C TYR A 6 -3.27 -2.78 1.33
N GLY A 7 -4.25 -2.12 1.91
CA GLY A 7 -4.24 -1.68 3.31
C GLY A 7 -4.27 -0.16 3.47
N ALA A 8 -5.39 0.34 3.99
CA ALA A 8 -5.66 1.77 4.20
C ALA A 8 -5.35 2.20 5.65
N GLY A 9 -4.21 1.76 6.18
CA GLY A 9 -3.63 2.28 7.42
C GLY A 9 -3.03 3.68 7.22
N VAL A 10 -2.36 4.21 8.25
CA VAL A 10 -1.69 5.52 8.16
C VAL A 10 -0.67 5.53 7.03
N VAL A 11 0.22 4.55 7.00
CA VAL A 11 1.29 4.43 5.98
C VAL A 11 0.70 4.25 4.58
N GLY A 12 -0.33 3.39 4.43
CA GLY A 12 -0.97 3.17 3.13
C GLY A 12 -1.70 4.41 2.62
N CYS A 13 -2.35 5.16 3.49
CA CYS A 13 -3.01 6.42 3.14
C CYS A 13 -2.00 7.50 2.72
N GLU A 14 -0.90 7.65 3.44
CA GLU A 14 0.17 8.60 3.08
C GLU A 14 0.81 8.22 1.74
N LEU A 15 1.08 6.93 1.52
CA LEU A 15 1.60 6.45 0.24
C LEU A 15 0.61 6.72 -0.91
N ALA A 16 -0.68 6.46 -0.68
CA ALA A 16 -1.73 6.75 -1.66
C ALA A 16 -1.80 8.24 -1.99
N HIS A 17 -1.69 9.11 -0.98
CA HIS A 17 -1.63 10.56 -1.16
C HIS A 17 -0.46 10.97 -2.05
N ILE A 18 0.76 10.55 -1.70
CA ILE A 18 1.99 10.90 -2.43
C ILE A 18 1.91 10.46 -3.90
N LEU A 19 1.51 9.20 -4.13
CA LEU A 19 1.42 8.64 -5.47
C LEU A 19 0.31 9.29 -6.30
N SER A 20 -0.84 9.58 -5.69
CA SER A 20 -1.95 10.28 -6.36
C SER A 20 -1.52 11.69 -6.79
N ARG A 21 -0.82 12.43 -5.92
CA ARG A 21 -0.27 13.76 -6.22
C ARG A 21 0.82 13.72 -7.29
N ALA A 22 1.53 12.61 -7.40
CA ALA A 22 2.48 12.35 -8.49
C ALA A 22 1.80 11.91 -9.81
N GLY A 23 0.47 12.02 -9.91
CA GLY A 23 -0.30 11.71 -11.12
C GLY A 23 -0.45 10.21 -11.42
N ARG A 24 -0.28 9.34 -10.41
CA ARG A 24 -0.49 7.90 -10.58
C ARG A 24 -1.95 7.52 -10.39
N HIS A 25 -2.41 6.48 -11.09
CA HIS A 25 -3.75 5.91 -10.89
C HIS A 25 -3.75 5.00 -9.67
N VAL A 26 -4.15 5.54 -8.53
CA VAL A 26 -4.10 4.85 -7.24
C VAL A 26 -5.46 4.25 -6.90
N THR A 27 -5.46 2.96 -6.57
CA THR A 27 -6.58 2.23 -5.96
C THR A 27 -6.18 1.85 -4.54
N VAL A 28 -7.06 2.10 -3.58
CA VAL A 28 -6.85 1.76 -2.17
C VAL A 28 -7.82 0.64 -1.79
N LEU A 29 -7.30 -0.45 -1.23
CA LEU A 29 -8.11 -1.49 -0.65
C LEU A 29 -8.33 -1.19 0.84
N ALA A 30 -9.59 -1.02 1.19
CA ALA A 30 -10.05 -0.72 2.55
C ALA A 30 -11.29 -1.54 2.91
N CYS A 31 -11.57 -1.71 4.18
CA CYS A 31 -12.72 -2.47 4.67
C CYS A 31 -13.54 -1.67 5.69
N GLY A 32 -14.80 -2.11 5.87
CA GLY A 32 -15.71 -1.58 6.90
C GLY A 32 -15.97 -0.07 6.79
N GLU A 33 -16.24 0.56 7.91
CA GLU A 33 -16.56 1.99 8.00
C GLU A 33 -15.47 2.90 7.40
N TRP A 34 -14.22 2.44 7.44
CA TRP A 34 -13.12 3.21 6.85
C TRP A 34 -13.20 3.27 5.33
N LYS A 35 -13.61 2.16 4.69
CA LYS A 35 -13.89 2.15 3.24
C LYS A 35 -14.99 3.16 2.89
N GLU A 36 -16.11 3.12 3.63
CA GLU A 36 -17.24 4.04 3.41
C GLU A 36 -16.82 5.51 3.60
N SER A 37 -15.98 5.78 4.61
CA SER A 37 -15.43 7.11 4.85
C SER A 37 -14.58 7.59 3.68
N LEU A 38 -13.69 6.74 3.15
CA LEU A 38 -12.85 7.05 1.99
C LEU A 38 -13.68 7.30 0.71
N GLU A 39 -14.71 6.50 0.49
CA GLU A 39 -15.61 6.65 -0.67
C GLU A 39 -16.40 7.97 -0.60
N LYS A 40 -16.91 8.31 0.58
CA LYS A 40 -17.73 9.50 0.80
C LYS A 40 -16.90 10.78 0.81
N ASN A 41 -15.83 10.80 1.59
CA ASN A 41 -15.07 12.00 1.92
C ASN A 41 -13.79 12.17 1.09
N GLY A 42 -13.35 11.10 0.43
CA GLY A 42 -12.01 11.00 -0.14
C GLY A 42 -10.97 10.66 0.92
N LEU A 43 -9.73 10.63 0.50
CA LEU A 43 -8.57 10.43 1.37
C LEU A 43 -8.21 11.76 2.03
N VAL A 44 -8.66 11.94 3.26
CA VAL A 44 -8.42 13.16 4.06
C VAL A 44 -7.21 12.95 4.94
N ILE A 45 -6.17 13.79 4.77
CA ILE A 45 -4.96 13.74 5.58
C ILE A 45 -4.72 15.11 6.21
N ARG A 46 -4.59 15.14 7.53
CA ARG A 46 -4.11 16.29 8.31
C ARG A 46 -2.61 16.18 8.46
N HIS A 47 -1.90 17.19 8.00
CA HIS A 47 -0.45 17.35 8.11
C HIS A 47 -0.11 18.33 9.23
N PRO A 48 0.17 17.85 10.48
CA PRO A 48 0.35 18.75 11.61
C PRO A 48 1.54 19.70 11.46
N LEU A 49 2.64 19.24 10.90
CA LEU A 49 3.85 20.05 10.71
C LEU A 49 3.66 21.16 9.66
N GLN A 50 2.87 20.90 8.63
CA GLN A 50 2.56 21.86 7.57
C GLN A 50 1.30 22.69 7.89
N LEU A 51 0.62 22.42 9.00
CA LEU A 51 -0.62 23.05 9.43
C LEU A 51 -1.74 23.04 8.37
N CYS A 52 -1.74 22.04 7.48
CA CYS A 52 -2.72 21.93 6.39
C CYS A 52 -3.48 20.60 6.43
N THR A 53 -4.56 20.53 5.68
CA THR A 53 -5.32 19.30 5.43
C THR A 53 -5.47 19.13 3.93
N THR A 54 -5.18 17.93 3.43
CA THR A 54 -5.35 17.58 2.03
C THR A 54 -6.50 16.61 1.86
N VAL A 55 -7.13 16.65 0.69
CA VAL A 55 -8.17 15.70 0.28
C VAL A 55 -7.84 15.23 -1.12
N ASP A 56 -7.67 13.93 -1.29
CA ASP A 56 -7.43 13.32 -2.58
C ASP A 56 -8.56 12.37 -2.96
N ARG A 57 -8.93 12.36 -4.23
CA ARG A 57 -9.89 11.40 -4.78
C ARG A 57 -9.11 10.20 -5.29
N VAL A 58 -9.23 9.07 -4.62
CA VAL A 58 -8.64 7.80 -5.00
C VAL A 58 -9.75 6.78 -5.27
N ASN A 59 -9.47 5.79 -6.11
CA ASN A 59 -10.38 4.67 -6.25
C ASN A 59 -10.32 3.78 -5.00
N VAL A 60 -11.46 3.33 -4.50
CA VAL A 60 -11.55 2.52 -3.27
C VAL A 60 -12.24 1.20 -3.59
N ILE A 61 -11.64 0.10 -3.14
CA ILE A 61 -12.19 -1.24 -3.31
C ILE A 61 -12.22 -1.97 -1.97
N GLY A 62 -13.16 -2.93 -1.82
CA GLY A 62 -13.29 -3.73 -0.60
C GLY A 62 -12.60 -5.09 -0.66
N ALA A 63 -12.25 -5.56 -1.84
CA ALA A 63 -11.57 -6.83 -2.06
C ALA A 63 -10.69 -6.75 -3.32
N LEU A 64 -9.62 -7.53 -3.36
CA LEU A 64 -8.72 -7.59 -4.51
C LEU A 64 -9.41 -8.32 -5.68
N PRO A 65 -9.67 -7.65 -6.82
CA PRO A 65 -10.31 -8.28 -7.97
C PRO A 65 -9.39 -9.34 -8.58
N LYS A 66 -9.90 -10.53 -8.82
CA LYS A 66 -9.10 -11.68 -9.30
C LYS A 66 -8.47 -11.47 -10.69
N HIS A 67 -9.16 -10.72 -11.55
CA HIS A 67 -8.78 -10.55 -12.96
C HIS A 67 -8.16 -9.18 -13.26
N GLU A 68 -8.19 -8.27 -12.31
CA GLU A 68 -7.59 -6.96 -12.47
C GLU A 68 -6.09 -7.02 -12.26
N ILE A 69 -5.34 -6.45 -13.20
CA ILE A 69 -3.88 -6.41 -13.15
C ILE A 69 -3.47 -4.99 -12.80
N PHE A 70 -2.62 -4.88 -11.80
CA PHE A 70 -1.94 -3.66 -11.40
C PHE A 70 -0.48 -3.71 -11.86
N ASP A 71 0.07 -2.58 -12.23
CA ASP A 71 1.49 -2.46 -12.55
C ASP A 71 2.33 -2.70 -11.29
N LEU A 72 1.79 -2.29 -10.13
CA LEU A 72 2.45 -2.45 -8.83
C LEU A 72 1.41 -2.61 -7.71
N ILE A 73 1.67 -3.54 -6.80
CA ILE A 73 0.90 -3.72 -5.56
C ILE A 73 1.81 -3.39 -4.36
N PHE A 74 1.43 -2.39 -3.58
CA PHE A 74 1.97 -2.19 -2.24
C PHE A 74 1.09 -2.90 -1.22
N VAL A 75 1.66 -3.83 -0.46
CA VAL A 75 0.99 -4.50 0.66
C VAL A 75 1.41 -3.80 1.94
N VAL A 76 0.51 -2.98 2.49
CA VAL A 76 0.77 -2.08 3.61
C VAL A 76 -0.07 -2.50 4.81
N ILE A 77 0.32 -3.61 5.42
CA ILE A 77 -0.45 -4.30 6.47
C ILE A 77 0.47 -4.62 7.64
N GLN A 78 -0.09 -4.66 8.84
CA GLN A 78 0.66 -5.09 10.02
C GLN A 78 1.08 -6.57 9.89
N TYR A 79 2.26 -6.89 10.40
CA TYR A 79 2.84 -8.23 10.32
C TYR A 79 1.86 -9.35 10.72
N GLY A 80 1.14 -9.17 11.84
CA GLY A 80 0.18 -10.18 12.32
C GLY A 80 -0.96 -10.50 11.36
N GLN A 81 -1.23 -9.64 10.38
CA GLN A 81 -2.28 -9.83 9.36
C GLN A 81 -1.69 -10.21 7.98
N LEU A 82 -0.38 -10.10 7.80
CA LEU A 82 0.25 -10.29 6.51
C LEU A 82 -0.02 -11.69 5.95
N GLN A 83 0.13 -12.72 6.78
CA GLN A 83 -0.06 -14.11 6.37
C GLN A 83 -1.48 -14.40 5.82
N GLU A 84 -2.48 -13.69 6.32
CA GLU A 84 -3.87 -13.85 5.89
C GLU A 84 -4.12 -13.29 4.48
N VAL A 85 -3.38 -12.26 4.09
CA VAL A 85 -3.58 -11.55 2.80
C VAL A 85 -2.66 -12.04 1.69
N LEU A 86 -1.52 -12.66 2.02
CA LEU A 86 -0.58 -13.18 1.03
C LEU A 86 -1.23 -14.11 0.00
N PRO A 87 -2.18 -15.01 0.36
CA PRO A 87 -2.86 -15.85 -0.62
C PRO A 87 -3.65 -15.07 -1.67
N ASP A 88 -4.29 -13.98 -1.31
CA ASP A 88 -5.04 -13.14 -2.25
C ASP A 88 -4.09 -12.41 -3.21
N VAL A 89 -3.02 -11.83 -2.67
CA VAL A 89 -1.96 -11.18 -3.45
C VAL A 89 -1.27 -12.20 -4.36
N GLY A 90 -1.01 -13.40 -3.86
CA GLY A 90 -0.39 -14.49 -4.61
C GLY A 90 -1.22 -14.95 -5.81
N LYS A 91 -2.54 -15.06 -5.66
CA LYS A 91 -3.49 -15.45 -6.72
C LYS A 91 -3.73 -14.35 -7.76
N ASN A 92 -3.52 -13.09 -7.40
CA ASN A 92 -3.65 -12.00 -8.35
C ASN A 92 -2.51 -12.03 -9.39
N ARG A 93 -2.81 -11.70 -10.64
CA ARG A 93 -1.87 -11.83 -11.78
C ARG A 93 -0.85 -10.68 -11.88
N SER A 94 -0.92 -9.67 -11.03
CA SER A 94 0.06 -8.58 -10.97
C SER A 94 1.44 -9.14 -10.59
N ARG A 95 2.48 -8.69 -11.26
CA ARG A 95 3.83 -9.24 -11.10
C ARG A 95 4.62 -8.56 -9.97
N HIS A 96 4.54 -7.25 -9.89
CA HIS A 96 5.38 -6.47 -8.98
C HIS A 96 4.65 -6.25 -7.65
N VAL A 97 5.28 -6.68 -6.57
CA VAL A 97 4.75 -6.59 -5.20
C VAL A 97 5.81 -5.98 -4.30
N VAL A 98 5.43 -4.94 -3.58
CA VAL A 98 6.25 -4.35 -2.51
C VAL A 98 5.54 -4.61 -1.17
N LEU A 99 6.16 -5.38 -0.31
CA LEU A 99 5.71 -5.58 1.06
C LEU A 99 6.23 -4.41 1.90
N VAL A 100 5.34 -3.66 2.54
CA VAL A 100 5.70 -2.44 3.28
C VAL A 100 5.43 -2.63 4.76
N GLY A 101 6.46 -2.52 5.57
CA GLY A 101 6.35 -2.61 7.02
C GLY A 101 7.58 -3.21 7.70
N ASN A 102 7.43 -3.45 9.00
CA ASN A 102 8.43 -4.14 9.81
C ASN A 102 8.06 -5.62 9.87
N ASP A 103 8.57 -6.41 8.96
CA ASP A 103 8.35 -7.85 8.93
C ASP A 103 9.62 -8.60 9.34
N PRO A 104 9.59 -9.32 10.47
CA PRO A 104 10.73 -10.13 10.90
C PRO A 104 10.92 -11.40 10.07
N ASP A 105 9.91 -11.84 9.29
CA ASP A 105 9.96 -13.00 8.41
C ASP A 105 9.67 -12.65 6.94
N ALA A 106 10.42 -11.68 6.42
CA ALA A 106 10.33 -11.28 5.02
C ALA A 106 10.56 -12.45 4.05
N GLU A 107 11.47 -13.38 4.40
CA GLU A 107 11.75 -14.58 3.59
C GLU A 107 10.56 -15.53 3.52
N GLY A 108 9.80 -15.68 4.61
CA GLY A 108 8.57 -16.47 4.63
C GLY A 108 7.53 -15.93 3.68
N ALA A 109 7.29 -14.62 3.70
CA ALA A 109 6.38 -13.95 2.79
C ALA A 109 6.81 -14.12 1.32
N VAL A 110 8.10 -13.97 1.02
CA VAL A 110 8.66 -14.20 -0.33
C VAL A 110 8.45 -15.64 -0.77
N ARG A 111 8.67 -16.63 0.10
CA ARG A 111 8.44 -18.05 -0.23
C ARG A 111 6.99 -18.33 -0.59
N ILE A 112 6.05 -17.80 0.19
CA ILE A 112 4.60 -17.97 -0.04
C ILE A 112 4.22 -17.40 -1.40
N LEU A 113 4.53 -16.13 -1.66
CA LEU A 113 4.17 -15.47 -2.92
C LEU A 113 4.83 -16.14 -4.13
N SER A 114 6.11 -16.50 -4.02
CA SER A 114 6.86 -17.16 -5.09
C SER A 114 6.39 -18.59 -5.36
N GLY A 115 5.94 -19.30 -4.33
CA GLY A 115 5.35 -20.64 -4.47
C GLY A 115 4.01 -20.60 -5.18
N MET A 116 3.26 -19.52 -5.06
CA MET A 116 1.96 -19.34 -5.72
C MET A 116 2.11 -18.85 -7.18
N ASP A 117 3.02 -17.93 -7.44
CA ASP A 117 3.35 -17.46 -8.78
C ASP A 117 4.86 -17.16 -8.88
N PRO A 118 5.63 -18.06 -9.53
CA PRO A 118 7.08 -17.88 -9.67
C PRO A 118 7.51 -16.64 -10.47
N ARG A 119 6.57 -16.01 -11.20
CA ARG A 119 6.84 -14.78 -11.99
C ARG A 119 6.80 -13.51 -11.16
N LYS A 120 6.38 -13.59 -9.90
CA LYS A 120 6.33 -12.41 -9.04
C LYS A 120 7.72 -11.89 -8.73
N GLU A 121 7.84 -10.60 -8.88
CA GLU A 121 8.99 -9.80 -8.47
C GLU A 121 8.63 -9.11 -7.16
N ILE A 122 9.39 -9.39 -6.12
CA ILE A 122 9.03 -9.04 -4.76
C ILE A 122 10.13 -8.17 -4.18
N ALA A 123 9.71 -7.03 -3.63
CA ALA A 123 10.58 -6.13 -2.90
C ALA A 123 10.03 -5.89 -1.49
N PHE A 124 10.88 -5.44 -0.62
CA PHE A 124 10.53 -4.98 0.70
C PHE A 124 10.72 -3.47 0.79
N GLY A 125 9.71 -2.78 1.34
CA GLY A 125 9.72 -1.34 1.51
C GLY A 125 9.58 -0.95 2.97
N PHE A 126 10.33 0.06 3.37
CA PHE A 126 10.20 0.69 4.68
C PHE A 126 9.90 2.18 4.50
N GLN A 127 8.80 2.64 5.05
CA GLN A 127 8.40 4.05 5.00
C GLN A 127 8.41 4.65 6.40
N ASN A 128 9.08 5.77 6.54
CA ASN A 128 9.18 6.48 7.81
C ASN A 128 8.01 7.46 7.97
N THR A 129 6.84 6.90 8.28
CA THR A 129 5.59 7.63 8.49
C THR A 129 4.95 7.21 9.80
N GLY A 130 4.64 8.15 10.65
CA GLY A 130 3.89 7.96 11.88
C GLY A 130 2.54 8.64 11.85
N GLY A 131 1.63 8.22 12.71
CA GLY A 131 0.32 8.88 12.81
C GLY A 131 -0.79 7.99 13.34
N ARG A 132 -2.01 8.51 13.24
CA ARG A 132 -3.23 7.78 13.65
C ARG A 132 -4.40 8.10 12.73
N ARG A 133 -5.40 7.24 12.76
CA ARG A 133 -6.73 7.55 12.17
C ARG A 133 -7.61 8.16 13.25
N GLU A 134 -8.28 9.27 12.93
CA GLU A 134 -9.10 10.02 13.87
C GLU A 134 -10.21 10.76 13.12
N GLY A 135 -11.47 10.57 13.51
CA GLY A 135 -12.59 11.33 12.98
C GLY A 135 -12.74 11.27 11.45
N GLY A 136 -12.55 10.09 10.84
CA GLY A 136 -12.68 9.90 9.40
C GLY A 136 -11.51 10.43 8.56
N LYS A 137 -10.39 10.79 9.20
CA LYS A 137 -9.17 11.28 8.55
C LYS A 137 -7.92 10.60 9.09
N VAL A 138 -6.84 10.70 8.37
CA VAL A 138 -5.49 10.39 8.85
C VAL A 138 -4.87 11.66 9.40
N VAL A 139 -4.27 11.56 10.58
CA VAL A 139 -3.37 12.58 11.13
C VAL A 139 -1.98 11.99 11.04
N GLY A 140 -1.22 12.39 10.00
CA GLY A 140 0.06 11.79 9.65
C GLY A 140 1.22 12.76 9.78
N ILE A 141 2.34 12.23 10.23
CA ILE A 141 3.63 12.91 10.22
C ILE A 141 4.53 12.12 9.30
N HIS A 142 4.84 12.68 8.15
CA HIS A 142 5.82 12.13 7.24
C HIS A 142 7.18 12.75 7.56
N ALA A 143 8.07 11.94 8.10
CA ALA A 143 9.42 12.36 8.43
C ALA A 143 10.40 11.67 7.48
N GLY A 144 11.01 12.46 6.56
CA GLY A 144 12.14 11.99 5.80
C GLY A 144 11.95 11.83 4.29
N LEU A 145 12.83 11.05 3.71
CA LEU A 145 13.13 11.00 2.27
C LEU A 145 12.28 10.00 1.46
N GLY A 146 11.07 9.66 1.94
CA GLY A 146 10.20 8.73 1.22
C GLY A 146 10.33 7.27 1.71
N MET A 147 10.31 6.33 0.79
CA MET A 147 10.39 4.91 1.07
C MET A 147 11.76 4.35 0.67
N THR A 148 12.39 3.59 1.55
CA THR A 148 13.54 2.76 1.21
C THR A 148 13.02 1.40 0.71
N VAL A 149 13.45 0.97 -0.48
CA VAL A 149 13.00 -0.29 -1.09
C VAL A 149 14.22 -1.15 -1.43
N GLY A 150 14.13 -2.43 -1.08
CA GLY A 150 15.14 -3.45 -1.41
C GLY A 150 14.51 -4.61 -2.17
N ALA A 151 15.12 -5.07 -3.26
CA ALA A 151 14.68 -6.25 -3.98
C ALA A 151 14.95 -7.52 -3.15
N CYS A 152 13.93 -8.36 -2.99
CA CYS A 152 14.05 -9.69 -2.38
C CYS A 152 14.07 -10.80 -3.44
N ARG A 153 13.36 -10.58 -4.55
CA ARG A 153 13.32 -11.50 -5.69
C ARG A 153 13.04 -10.71 -6.97
N GLY A 154 13.86 -10.97 -8.01
CA GLY A 154 13.79 -10.24 -9.28
C GLY A 154 14.66 -8.98 -9.25
N HIS A 155 14.41 -8.07 -10.17
CA HIS A 155 15.11 -6.80 -10.28
C HIS A 155 14.14 -5.66 -10.04
N LEU A 156 14.54 -4.69 -9.20
CA LEU A 156 13.87 -3.39 -9.18
C LEU A 156 14.22 -2.69 -10.49
N SER A 157 13.24 -2.58 -11.38
CA SER A 157 13.44 -1.75 -12.57
C SER A 157 13.51 -0.29 -12.16
N THR A 158 14.32 0.50 -12.87
CA THR A 158 14.46 1.94 -12.62
C THR A 158 13.21 2.74 -13.03
N GLU A 159 12.16 2.08 -13.48
CA GLU A 159 10.88 2.67 -13.90
C GLU A 159 9.87 2.83 -12.75
N PHE A 160 10.22 2.37 -11.53
CA PHE A 160 9.39 2.46 -10.33
C PHE A 160 9.86 3.55 -9.38
#